data_39795b476c5e7a606cda9dfc3c2be531
#
_entry.id   39795b476c5e7a606cda9dfc3c2be531
#
_cell.length_a   1.000
_cell.length_b   1.000
_cell.length_c   1.000
_cell.angle_alpha   90.00
_cell.angle_beta   90.00
_cell.angle_gamma   90.00
#
_symmetry.space_group_name_H-M   'P 1'
#
loop_
_entity.id
_entity.type
_entity.pdbx_description
1 polymer ?
#
loop_
_entity_poly.entity_id
_entity_poly.type
_entity_poly.pdbx_seq_one_letter_code
_entity_poly.pdbx_strand_id
1 'polypeptide(L)'
;MGFGAHLIALAWQALMRNKAQTLLAMLGVTVGVGALVTSMALGRGAQEAIKDQLLAAGANMIIVNSGNYQTERAGAGGSPADHGYVPSPRPQRTPYLVKGPIPGFPNVRLLNAHFEDDPMAEHDHPLASDRLGDNMAGLGAAATLTLEDAEAIRSEIPGIDFVASGVHENARISLKADPTKQWFTRLHGTESDLPVIRSGWIFPYGRFLSASQVRDAEQDMVIGRVVADRLFGEGINPVGETIVLWNQDFRVIGVVDSTSWAAQPSAGDDQFDAIYIPVTTVHSLLNLSKLNTITITTESAGETTRISKQIEEILRRRHGITEQMPDDFTVKTQAQQLLGKGLSPDVARIVAGNLESIDALTIEQLSASLQRANRTMLALLAGVATVSLLVGGIGVMNLLLLSVTQRTREVGLRMAMGARGSDIASQFVLEAIVLSVVGGLIGAACGVLVAESLEQVFQWSTDVSVISMVFAIIVAAVLGVVSSVYPAHRASQLNPIGALHHE
;
A
#
# COMPACT_ATOMS: atom_id res chain seq x y z
N MET A 1 -44.64 -26.33 -7.03
CA MET A 1 -43.18 -26.60 -6.91
C MET A 1 -42.66 -27.82 -7.75
N GLY A 2 -43.52 -28.59 -8.40
CA GLY A 2 -43.10 -29.85 -9.06
C GLY A 2 -42.48 -29.77 -10.48
N PHE A 3 -42.91 -28.80 -11.29
CA PHE A 3 -42.54 -28.77 -12.71
C PHE A 3 -41.05 -28.38 -12.96
N GLY A 4 -40.53 -27.39 -12.24
CA GLY A 4 -39.15 -26.96 -12.38
C GLY A 4 -38.12 -28.00 -11.87
N ALA A 5 -38.42 -28.68 -10.74
CA ALA A 5 -37.54 -29.72 -10.18
C ALA A 5 -37.46 -30.95 -11.16
N HIS A 6 -38.57 -31.30 -11.81
CA HIS A 6 -38.59 -32.38 -12.78
C HIS A 6 -37.77 -32.06 -14.05
N LEU A 7 -37.80 -30.80 -14.51
CA LEU A 7 -37.01 -30.34 -15.65
C LEU A 7 -35.50 -30.33 -15.34
N ILE A 8 -35.11 -29.92 -14.13
CA ILE A 8 -33.69 -29.95 -13.67
C ILE A 8 -33.20 -31.40 -13.60
N ALA A 9 -33.99 -32.32 -13.07
CA ALA A 9 -33.64 -33.75 -13.00
C ALA A 9 -33.45 -34.35 -14.41
N LEU A 10 -34.33 -34.00 -15.36
CA LEU A 10 -34.21 -34.43 -16.77
C LEU A 10 -32.95 -33.84 -17.42
N ALA A 11 -32.66 -32.57 -17.20
CA ALA A 11 -31.44 -31.92 -17.70
C ALA A 11 -30.19 -32.63 -17.14
N TRP A 12 -30.17 -32.96 -15.84
CA TRP A 12 -29.07 -33.68 -15.20
C TRP A 12 -28.85 -35.08 -15.80
N GLN A 13 -29.94 -35.86 -16.01
CA GLN A 13 -29.86 -37.18 -16.65
C GLN A 13 -29.34 -37.10 -18.10
N ALA A 14 -29.74 -36.02 -18.81
CA ALA A 14 -29.28 -35.79 -20.18
C ALA A 14 -27.76 -35.54 -20.23
N LEU A 15 -27.25 -34.74 -19.33
CA LEU A 15 -25.84 -34.40 -19.22
C LEU A 15 -24.97 -35.63 -18.88
N MET A 16 -25.49 -36.53 -18.03
CA MET A 16 -24.78 -37.75 -17.61
C MET A 16 -24.69 -38.85 -18.72
N ARG A 17 -25.47 -38.71 -19.79
CA ARG A 17 -25.50 -39.71 -20.88
C ARG A 17 -24.29 -39.58 -21.81
N ASN A 18 -23.78 -38.35 -22.06
CA ASN A 18 -22.64 -38.09 -22.93
C ASN A 18 -21.50 -37.40 -22.17
N LYS A 19 -20.95 -38.08 -21.16
CA LYS A 19 -20.00 -37.52 -20.17
C LYS A 19 -18.79 -36.78 -20.78
N ALA A 20 -18.17 -37.37 -21.83
CA ALA A 20 -16.98 -36.77 -22.45
C ALA A 20 -17.27 -35.42 -23.11
N GLN A 21 -18.39 -35.32 -23.83
CA GLN A 21 -18.77 -34.09 -24.55
C GLN A 21 -19.28 -33.01 -23.59
N THR A 22 -20.04 -33.40 -22.56
CA THR A 22 -20.50 -32.53 -21.50
C THR A 22 -19.29 -31.94 -20.74
N LEU A 23 -18.31 -32.77 -20.39
CA LEU A 23 -17.09 -32.36 -19.71
C LEU A 23 -16.28 -31.38 -20.59
N LEU A 24 -16.16 -31.64 -21.90
CA LEU A 24 -15.45 -30.75 -22.81
C LEU A 24 -16.13 -29.39 -22.96
N ALA A 25 -17.47 -29.36 -23.09
CA ALA A 25 -18.23 -28.12 -23.15
C ALA A 25 -18.18 -27.34 -21.83
N MET A 26 -18.29 -28.02 -20.69
CA MET A 26 -18.14 -27.41 -19.37
C MET A 26 -16.74 -26.86 -19.18
N LEU A 27 -15.68 -27.53 -19.62
CA LEU A 27 -14.31 -27.09 -19.48
C LEU A 27 -14.08 -25.73 -20.14
N GLY A 28 -14.65 -25.50 -21.33
CA GLY A 28 -14.57 -24.19 -21.98
C GLY A 28 -15.22 -23.07 -21.15
N VAL A 29 -16.42 -23.32 -20.58
CA VAL A 29 -17.09 -22.34 -19.68
C VAL A 29 -16.31 -22.16 -18.40
N THR A 30 -15.81 -23.24 -17.79
CA THR A 30 -15.03 -23.23 -16.56
C THR A 30 -13.77 -22.37 -16.72
N VAL A 31 -13.01 -22.58 -17.78
CA VAL A 31 -11.79 -21.79 -18.07
C VAL A 31 -12.13 -20.33 -18.31
N GLY A 32 -13.19 -20.06 -19.10
CA GLY A 32 -13.60 -18.68 -19.38
C GLY A 32 -14.05 -17.92 -18.14
N VAL A 33 -14.87 -18.54 -17.29
CA VAL A 33 -15.32 -17.94 -16.03
C VAL A 33 -14.16 -17.82 -15.02
N GLY A 34 -13.31 -18.84 -14.93
CA GLY A 34 -12.12 -18.79 -14.08
C GLY A 34 -11.20 -17.63 -14.46
N ALA A 35 -10.91 -17.47 -15.75
CA ALA A 35 -10.12 -16.35 -16.26
C ALA A 35 -10.77 -15.00 -15.97
N LEU A 36 -12.11 -14.89 -16.07
CA LEU A 36 -12.85 -13.67 -15.76
C LEU A 36 -12.73 -13.32 -14.26
N VAL A 37 -12.96 -14.28 -13.37
CA VAL A 37 -12.84 -14.07 -11.91
C VAL A 37 -11.43 -13.67 -11.54
N THR A 38 -10.41 -14.40 -12.02
CA THR A 38 -8.99 -14.08 -11.76
C THR A 38 -8.62 -12.69 -12.28
N SER A 39 -9.08 -12.31 -13.48
CA SER A 39 -8.85 -10.98 -14.04
C SER A 39 -9.45 -9.87 -13.19
N MET A 40 -10.67 -10.07 -12.68
CA MET A 40 -11.33 -9.10 -11.81
C MET A 40 -10.64 -9.00 -10.45
N ALA A 41 -10.16 -10.11 -9.89
CA ALA A 41 -9.41 -10.14 -8.63
C ALA A 41 -8.07 -9.41 -8.75
N LEU A 42 -7.30 -9.68 -9.81
CA LEU A 42 -6.04 -8.99 -10.10
C LEU A 42 -6.24 -7.49 -10.32
N GLY A 43 -7.32 -7.12 -11.02
CA GLY A 43 -7.61 -5.71 -11.30
C GLY A 43 -7.93 -4.89 -10.05
N ARG A 44 -8.68 -5.47 -9.13
CA ARG A 44 -8.99 -4.83 -7.85
C ARG A 44 -7.77 -4.80 -6.94
N GLY A 45 -7.05 -5.91 -6.82
CA GLY A 45 -5.83 -5.97 -6.05
C GLY A 45 -4.79 -4.95 -6.53
N ALA A 46 -4.61 -4.81 -7.84
CA ALA A 46 -3.71 -3.79 -8.41
C ALA A 46 -4.18 -2.35 -8.09
N GLN A 47 -5.48 -2.08 -8.10
CA GLN A 47 -6.01 -0.75 -7.72
C GLN A 47 -5.74 -0.45 -6.24
N GLU A 48 -5.98 -1.41 -5.36
CA GLU A 48 -5.71 -1.24 -3.93
C GLU A 48 -4.21 -1.10 -3.66
N ALA A 49 -3.35 -1.90 -4.30
CA ALA A 49 -1.90 -1.77 -4.19
C ALA A 49 -1.38 -0.40 -4.68
N ILE A 50 -1.92 0.13 -5.77
CA ILE A 50 -1.57 1.49 -6.25
C ILE A 50 -2.01 2.53 -5.23
N LYS A 51 -3.22 2.42 -4.69
CA LYS A 51 -3.73 3.33 -3.66
C LYS A 51 -2.87 3.27 -2.40
N ASP A 52 -2.53 2.07 -1.93
CA ASP A 52 -1.65 1.88 -0.77
C ASP A 52 -0.25 2.42 -1.00
N GLN A 53 0.31 2.27 -2.21
CA GLN A 53 1.59 2.87 -2.58
C GLN A 53 1.53 4.40 -2.57
N LEU A 54 0.46 5.00 -3.10
CA LEU A 54 0.28 6.45 -3.08
C LEU A 54 0.10 6.97 -1.65
N LEU A 55 -0.64 6.26 -0.81
CA LEU A 55 -0.81 6.60 0.61
C LEU A 55 0.50 6.39 1.38
N ALA A 56 1.20 5.27 1.17
CA ALA A 56 2.50 5.00 1.80
C ALA A 56 3.58 6.01 1.35
N ALA A 57 3.51 6.47 0.10
CA ALA A 57 4.34 7.57 -0.38
C ALA A 57 3.96 8.93 0.23
N GLY A 58 2.85 9.00 0.98
CA GLY A 58 2.41 10.23 1.64
C GLY A 58 2.01 11.34 0.66
N ALA A 59 1.36 10.99 -0.44
CA ALA A 59 0.96 11.95 -1.47
C ALA A 59 0.11 13.13 -0.94
N ASN A 60 -0.58 12.92 0.19
CA ASN A 60 -1.37 13.92 0.88
C ASN A 60 -0.66 14.49 2.14
N MET A 61 0.65 14.28 2.28
CA MET A 61 1.40 14.68 3.45
C MET A 61 2.19 15.97 3.21
N ILE A 62 2.11 16.88 4.18
CA ILE A 62 2.89 18.11 4.26
C ILE A 62 3.77 18.02 5.50
N ILE A 63 5.04 18.34 5.34
CA ILE A 63 6.02 18.36 6.43
C ILE A 63 6.51 19.80 6.61
N VAL A 64 6.32 20.31 7.80
CA VAL A 64 6.88 21.57 8.23
C VAL A 64 8.11 21.28 9.09
N ASN A 65 9.27 21.75 8.67
CA ASN A 65 10.50 21.62 9.42
C ASN A 65 10.88 22.95 10.04
N SER A 66 11.40 22.87 11.26
CA SER A 66 11.97 24.01 11.97
C SER A 66 13.27 24.47 11.31
N GLY A 67 13.44 25.76 11.15
CA GLY A 67 14.62 26.34 10.52
C GLY A 67 14.55 26.40 8.99
N ASN A 68 15.35 27.26 8.43
CA ASN A 68 15.49 27.45 6.97
C ASN A 68 16.80 26.88 6.43
N TYR A 69 17.54 26.10 7.22
CA TYR A 69 18.75 25.44 6.78
C TYR A 69 18.43 24.36 5.74
N GLN A 70 18.75 24.69 4.48
CA GLN A 70 18.99 23.64 3.50
C GLN A 70 20.39 23.09 3.81
N THR A 71 20.48 21.83 4.20
CA THR A 71 21.73 21.09 4.18
C THR A 71 22.18 20.99 2.73
N GLU A 72 22.90 21.99 2.24
CA GLU A 72 23.63 21.87 0.99
C GLU A 72 24.64 20.72 1.22
N ARG A 73 24.40 19.59 0.57
CA ARG A 73 25.47 18.63 0.35
C ARG A 73 26.63 19.43 -0.26
N ALA A 74 27.72 19.53 0.47
CA ALA A 74 28.97 20.07 -0.05
C ALA A 74 29.49 19.14 -1.18
N GLY A 75 28.83 19.22 -2.33
CA GLY A 75 29.31 18.69 -3.58
C GLY A 75 30.49 19.55 -4.04
N ALA A 76 31.62 18.91 -4.23
CA ALA A 76 32.88 19.48 -4.62
C ALA A 76 32.74 20.60 -5.67
N GLY A 77 33.28 21.79 -5.36
CA GLY A 77 33.70 22.79 -6.33
C GLY A 77 32.78 23.99 -6.55
N GLY A 78 32.53 24.81 -5.53
CA GLY A 78 31.98 26.15 -5.69
C GLY A 78 32.61 27.09 -4.68
N SER A 79 33.31 28.13 -5.14
CA SER A 79 33.85 29.22 -4.33
C SER A 79 32.80 29.83 -3.44
N PRO A 80 33.08 30.08 -2.16
CA PRO A 80 32.21 30.87 -1.30
C PRO A 80 32.37 32.33 -1.67
N ALA A 81 31.37 32.90 -2.32
CA ALA A 81 31.23 34.35 -2.45
C ALA A 81 30.21 34.84 -1.42
N ASP A 82 30.74 35.51 -0.44
CA ASP A 82 30.18 36.71 0.18
C ASP A 82 28.93 36.57 1.07
N HIS A 83 29.05 35.99 2.25
CA HIS A 83 28.36 36.50 3.45
C HIS A 83 29.24 36.19 4.66
N GLY A 84 29.67 37.24 5.39
CA GLY A 84 30.68 37.27 6.41
C GLY A 84 30.48 36.39 7.65
N TYR A 85 30.41 35.09 7.45
CA TYR A 85 30.53 34.08 8.50
C TYR A 85 32.01 33.68 8.56
N VAL A 86 32.68 34.10 9.66
CA VAL A 86 34.00 33.56 10.00
C VAL A 86 33.76 32.19 10.65
N PRO A 87 34.09 31.09 9.98
CA PRO A 87 33.99 29.79 10.61
C PRO A 87 35.03 29.74 11.73
N SER A 88 34.58 29.42 12.94
CA SER A 88 35.49 28.99 14.02
C SER A 88 36.40 27.90 13.46
N PRO A 89 37.69 27.88 13.75
CA PRO A 89 38.58 26.85 13.27
C PRO A 89 38.05 25.49 13.77
N ARG A 90 37.56 24.67 12.90
CA ARG A 90 37.27 23.27 13.23
C ARG A 90 38.51 22.66 13.79
N PRO A 91 38.48 21.98 14.95
CA PRO A 91 39.58 21.17 15.37
C PRO A 91 39.85 20.18 14.24
N GLN A 92 41.01 20.28 13.61
CA GLN A 92 41.43 19.29 12.62
C GLN A 92 41.50 17.95 13.36
N ARG A 93 40.45 17.14 13.20
CA ARG A 93 40.53 15.72 13.51
C ARG A 93 41.57 15.14 12.55
N THR A 94 42.78 14.96 13.07
CA THR A 94 43.76 14.12 12.39
C THR A 94 43.09 12.77 12.18
N PRO A 95 42.92 12.30 10.93
CA PRO A 95 42.49 10.95 10.72
C PRO A 95 43.51 10.07 11.44
N TYR A 96 43.08 9.19 12.34
CA TYR A 96 43.92 8.14 12.88
C TYR A 96 44.30 7.20 11.72
N LEU A 97 45.27 7.63 10.91
CA LEU A 97 45.96 6.80 9.98
C LEU A 97 46.84 5.90 10.84
N VAL A 98 46.36 4.69 11.11
CA VAL A 98 47.25 3.61 11.50
C VAL A 98 48.07 3.27 10.26
N LYS A 99 49.21 3.96 10.11
CA LYS A 99 50.21 3.64 9.12
C LYS A 99 50.96 2.39 9.58
N GLY A 100 50.54 1.23 9.10
CA GLY A 100 51.33 0.00 9.26
C GLY A 100 50.47 -1.25 9.05
N PRO A 101 51.01 -2.32 8.52
CA PRO A 101 50.30 -3.60 8.44
C PRO A 101 50.04 -4.12 9.87
N ILE A 102 48.82 -4.55 10.13
CA ILE A 102 48.47 -5.21 11.40
C ILE A 102 49.25 -6.53 11.46
N PRO A 103 50.05 -6.79 12.50
CA PRO A 103 50.76 -8.07 12.62
C PRO A 103 49.75 -9.25 12.54
N GLY A 104 49.94 -10.11 11.53
CA GLY A 104 49.08 -11.27 11.27
C GLY A 104 48.10 -11.12 10.09
N PHE A 105 47.89 -9.91 9.55
CA PHE A 105 46.95 -9.67 8.44
C PHE A 105 47.53 -8.66 7.44
N PRO A 106 48.48 -9.03 6.60
CA PRO A 106 49.21 -8.09 5.73
C PRO A 106 48.36 -7.43 4.64
N ASN A 107 47.15 -7.94 4.36
CA ASN A 107 46.28 -7.45 3.28
C ASN A 107 44.96 -6.83 3.76
N VAL A 108 44.81 -6.55 5.05
CA VAL A 108 43.61 -5.87 5.56
C VAL A 108 43.86 -4.37 5.51
N ARG A 109 43.27 -3.68 4.57
CA ARG A 109 43.05 -2.24 4.62
C ARG A 109 41.85 -2.00 5.52
N LEU A 110 42.06 -1.34 6.65
CA LEU A 110 40.96 -0.71 7.38
C LEU A 110 40.43 0.42 6.50
N LEU A 111 39.39 0.13 5.75
CA LEU A 111 38.53 1.16 5.19
C LEU A 111 37.77 1.78 6.38
N ASN A 112 37.75 3.10 6.44
CA ASN A 112 36.85 3.79 7.37
C ASN A 112 35.44 3.25 7.11
N ALA A 113 34.84 2.61 8.11
CA ALA A 113 33.49 2.05 8.03
C ALA A 113 32.44 3.15 8.18
N HIS A 114 32.60 4.24 7.46
CA HIS A 114 31.52 5.18 7.19
C HIS A 114 31.14 4.96 5.73
N PHE A 115 29.99 4.34 5.51
CA PHE A 115 29.36 4.40 4.21
C PHE A 115 29.05 5.87 3.91
N GLU A 116 29.43 6.35 2.73
CA GLU A 116 29.17 7.73 2.28
C GLU A 116 27.67 8.09 2.30
N ASP A 117 26.78 7.11 2.46
CA ASP A 117 25.33 7.24 2.51
C ASP A 117 24.73 7.01 3.92
N ASP A 118 25.53 6.99 4.98
CA ASP A 118 24.99 6.91 6.34
C ASP A 118 24.47 8.29 6.76
N PRO A 119 23.13 8.51 6.80
CA PRO A 119 22.56 9.77 7.23
C PRO A 119 22.91 10.12 8.69
N MET A 120 23.44 9.16 9.47
CA MET A 120 23.94 9.33 10.82
C MET A 120 25.39 9.84 10.85
N ALA A 121 26.17 9.65 9.78
CA ALA A 121 27.55 10.12 9.71
C ALA A 121 27.66 11.63 9.45
N GLU A 122 26.63 12.24 8.89
CA GLU A 122 26.59 13.67 8.57
C GLU A 122 26.29 14.57 9.78
N HIS A 123 25.84 13.98 10.90
CA HIS A 123 25.45 14.74 12.09
C HIS A 123 26.13 14.17 13.34
N ASP A 124 27.28 14.73 13.67
CA ASP A 124 27.97 14.48 14.95
C ASP A 124 27.19 15.15 16.10
N HIS A 125 25.96 14.64 16.34
CA HIS A 125 25.12 15.15 17.42
C HIS A 125 25.54 14.49 18.73
N PRO A 126 25.90 15.27 19.78
CA PRO A 126 26.01 14.72 21.11
C PRO A 126 24.67 14.07 21.50
N LEU A 127 24.73 13.04 22.32
CA LEU A 127 23.50 12.36 22.80
C LEU A 127 22.58 13.37 23.48
N ALA A 128 21.28 13.23 23.30
CA ALA A 128 20.29 14.10 23.93
C ALA A 128 20.42 14.13 25.47
N SER A 129 20.87 13.01 26.07
CA SER A 129 21.19 12.94 27.51
C SER A 129 22.28 13.92 27.99
N ASP A 130 23.14 14.37 27.07
CA ASP A 130 24.25 15.29 27.39
C ASP A 130 23.85 16.75 27.15
N ARG A 131 22.61 16.98 26.71
CA ARG A 131 22.04 18.26 26.33
C ARG A 131 20.72 18.49 27.07
N LEU A 132 20.51 19.66 27.61
CA LEU A 132 19.27 20.06 28.26
C LEU A 132 18.80 21.41 27.72
N GLY A 133 17.50 21.49 27.41
CA GLY A 133 16.87 22.68 26.85
C GLY A 133 17.08 22.81 25.32
N ASP A 134 16.33 23.69 24.69
CA ASP A 134 16.25 23.81 23.20
C ASP A 134 17.62 24.06 22.55
N ASN A 135 18.47 24.91 23.15
CA ASN A 135 19.79 25.20 22.60
C ASN A 135 20.78 24.04 22.74
N MET A 136 20.62 23.22 23.77
CA MET A 136 21.50 22.10 24.06
C MET A 136 21.06 20.81 23.36
N ALA A 137 19.77 20.68 23.05
CA ALA A 137 19.22 19.51 22.36
C ALA A 137 19.46 19.51 20.83
N GLY A 138 20.26 20.39 20.30
CA GLY A 138 20.55 20.48 18.86
C GLY A 138 19.45 21.16 18.04
N LEU A 139 18.36 21.58 18.68
CA LEU A 139 17.34 22.41 18.05
C LEU A 139 17.87 23.82 17.75
N GLY A 140 18.72 24.35 18.63
CA GLY A 140 19.44 25.60 18.40
C GLY A 140 18.57 26.81 18.15
N ALA A 141 19.19 27.86 17.61
CA ALA A 141 18.48 29.08 17.23
C ALA A 141 17.52 28.92 16.04
N ALA A 142 17.63 27.80 15.33
CA ALA A 142 16.73 27.47 14.21
C ALA A 142 15.43 26.79 14.64
N ALA A 143 15.31 26.37 15.91
CA ALA A 143 14.11 25.73 16.44
C ALA A 143 13.05 26.80 16.79
N THR A 144 12.07 26.94 15.94
CA THR A 144 11.03 27.99 16.04
C THR A 144 9.64 27.43 16.24
N LEU A 145 9.37 26.24 15.72
CA LEU A 145 8.06 25.59 15.81
C LEU A 145 7.70 25.20 17.24
N THR A 146 6.43 25.36 17.59
CA THR A 146 5.87 25.06 18.92
C THR A 146 4.64 24.16 18.83
N LEU A 147 4.21 23.59 19.95
CA LEU A 147 2.94 22.85 20.04
C LEU A 147 1.73 23.75 19.71
N GLU A 148 1.79 25.02 20.09
CA GLU A 148 0.73 26.00 19.76
C GLU A 148 0.64 26.27 18.26
N ASP A 149 1.73 26.13 17.51
CA ASP A 149 1.70 26.25 16.05
C ASP A 149 1.00 25.05 15.41
N ALA A 150 1.27 23.85 15.92
CA ALA A 150 0.57 22.65 15.47
C ALA A 150 -0.95 22.74 15.74
N GLU A 151 -1.34 23.26 16.93
CA GLU A 151 -2.74 23.44 17.27
C GLU A 151 -3.41 24.55 16.44
N ALA A 152 -2.71 25.65 16.14
CA ALA A 152 -3.21 26.69 15.25
C ALA A 152 -3.44 26.15 13.83
N ILE A 153 -2.51 25.36 13.30
CA ILE A 153 -2.67 24.68 12.00
C ILE A 153 -3.90 23.77 12.00
N ARG A 154 -4.06 22.96 13.06
CA ARG A 154 -5.19 22.03 13.22
C ARG A 154 -6.55 22.75 13.26
N SER A 155 -6.61 23.91 13.94
CA SER A 155 -7.88 24.60 14.20
C SER A 155 -8.26 25.63 13.14
N GLU A 156 -7.28 26.27 12.47
CA GLU A 156 -7.55 27.37 11.55
C GLU A 156 -7.69 26.94 10.09
N ILE A 157 -7.14 25.78 9.68
CA ILE A 157 -7.13 25.36 8.27
C ILE A 157 -8.15 24.24 8.04
N PRO A 158 -9.17 24.47 7.18
CA PRO A 158 -10.10 23.40 6.79
C PRO A 158 -9.45 22.46 5.75
N GLY A 159 -9.80 21.17 5.81
CA GLY A 159 -9.29 20.12 4.90
C GLY A 159 -8.02 19.44 5.41
N ILE A 160 -7.70 19.61 6.68
CA ILE A 160 -6.67 18.85 7.39
C ILE A 160 -7.33 17.67 8.10
N ASP A 161 -6.81 16.46 7.86
CA ASP A 161 -7.26 15.25 8.54
C ASP A 161 -6.53 15.07 9.88
N PHE A 162 -5.20 15.07 9.84
CA PHE A 162 -4.36 14.80 11.01
C PHE A 162 -3.15 15.73 11.06
N VAL A 163 -2.74 16.07 12.28
CA VAL A 163 -1.54 16.83 12.58
C VAL A 163 -0.77 16.10 13.68
N ALA A 164 0.52 15.86 13.48
CA ALA A 164 1.39 15.28 14.48
C ALA A 164 2.63 16.13 14.68
N SER A 165 2.83 16.57 15.93
CA SER A 165 4.04 17.25 16.37
C SER A 165 5.18 16.27 16.53
N GLY A 166 6.41 16.63 16.12
CA GLY A 166 7.56 15.77 16.12
C GLY A 166 8.80 16.40 16.74
N VAL A 167 9.44 15.64 17.62
CA VAL A 167 10.82 15.87 18.09
C VAL A 167 11.66 14.66 17.69
N HIS A 168 12.75 14.90 16.97
CA HIS A 168 13.62 13.84 16.46
C HIS A 168 15.00 13.97 17.09
N GLU A 169 15.46 12.89 17.71
CA GLU A 169 16.77 12.81 18.36
C GLU A 169 17.39 11.43 18.11
N ASN A 170 18.69 11.32 18.37
CA ASN A 170 19.37 10.04 18.43
C ASN A 170 19.43 9.57 19.88
N ALA A 171 19.17 8.31 20.11
CA ALA A 171 19.10 7.76 21.44
C ALA A 171 19.89 6.45 21.57
N ARG A 172 20.58 6.32 22.69
CA ARG A 172 21.11 5.03 23.13
C ARG A 172 20.12 4.43 24.12
N ILE A 173 19.67 3.24 23.82
CA ILE A 173 18.75 2.48 24.67
C ILE A 173 19.42 1.20 25.16
N SER A 174 19.02 0.74 26.34
CA SER A 174 19.48 -0.53 26.90
C SER A 174 18.33 -1.28 27.55
N LEU A 175 18.43 -2.61 27.54
CA LEU A 175 17.45 -3.44 28.24
C LEU A 175 17.70 -3.35 29.77
N LYS A 176 16.66 -3.06 30.56
CA LYS A 176 16.82 -2.98 32.04
C LYS A 176 17.26 -4.31 32.65
N ALA A 177 16.76 -5.44 32.12
CA ALA A 177 17.10 -6.78 32.57
C ALA A 177 18.56 -7.18 32.23
N ASP A 178 19.12 -6.62 31.15
CA ASP A 178 20.49 -6.91 30.70
C ASP A 178 21.11 -5.63 30.08
N PRO A 179 21.75 -4.81 30.89
CA PRO A 179 22.35 -3.54 30.43
C PRO A 179 23.48 -3.71 29.39
N THR A 180 23.95 -4.93 29.15
CA THR A 180 24.94 -5.19 28.08
C THR A 180 24.32 -5.18 26.71
N LYS A 181 23.02 -5.45 26.62
CA LYS A 181 22.23 -5.33 25.39
C LYS A 181 21.85 -3.87 25.19
N GLN A 182 22.58 -3.22 24.31
CA GLN A 182 22.41 -1.81 23.98
C GLN A 182 22.22 -1.67 22.48
N TRP A 183 21.43 -0.68 22.07
CA TRP A 183 21.26 -0.30 20.67
C TRP A 183 21.25 1.22 20.54
N PHE A 184 21.83 1.71 19.44
CA PHE A 184 21.78 3.12 19.10
C PHE A 184 20.75 3.27 17.98
N THR A 185 19.72 4.07 18.23
CA THR A 185 18.55 4.17 17.36
C THR A 185 18.04 5.60 17.30
N ARG A 186 17.09 5.87 16.43
CA ARG A 186 16.39 7.15 16.38
C ARG A 186 15.28 7.20 17.43
N LEU A 187 15.05 8.39 17.95
CA LEU A 187 13.95 8.69 18.85
C LEU A 187 13.00 9.65 18.16
N HIS A 188 11.73 9.29 18.16
CA HIS A 188 10.64 10.15 17.74
C HIS A 188 9.73 10.44 18.93
N GLY A 189 9.80 11.68 19.45
CA GLY A 189 8.77 12.23 20.31
C GLY A 189 7.58 12.62 19.45
N THR A 190 6.40 12.02 19.64
CA THR A 190 5.28 12.19 18.73
C THR A 190 3.92 12.18 19.41
N GLU A 191 2.88 12.44 18.65
CA GLU A 191 1.47 12.35 19.05
C GLU A 191 0.83 11.02 18.64
N SER A 192 -0.42 10.80 19.09
CA SER A 192 -1.19 9.56 18.87
C SER A 192 -1.54 9.31 17.41
N ASP A 193 -1.57 10.33 16.58
CA ASP A 193 -2.10 10.29 15.21
C ASP A 193 -1.07 9.83 14.18
N LEU A 194 0.21 9.70 14.58
CA LEU A 194 1.28 9.32 13.68
C LEU A 194 1.03 8.00 12.91
N PRO A 195 0.45 6.93 13.49
CA PRO A 195 0.16 5.71 12.73
C PRO A 195 -0.87 5.88 11.61
N VAL A 196 -1.79 6.82 11.78
CA VAL A 196 -2.79 7.13 10.76
C VAL A 196 -2.14 7.92 9.62
N ILE A 197 -1.23 8.83 9.97
CA ILE A 197 -0.42 9.61 9.03
C ILE A 197 0.53 8.69 8.23
N ARG A 198 1.15 7.71 8.91
CA ARG A 198 2.05 6.71 8.33
C ARG A 198 1.27 5.46 7.94
N SER A 199 0.52 5.54 6.86
CA SER A 199 -0.24 4.41 6.32
C SER A 199 0.69 3.22 6.01
N GLY A 200 0.23 2.00 6.32
CA GLY A 200 1.02 0.77 6.14
C GLY A 200 1.72 0.26 7.40
N TRP A 201 1.64 0.99 8.52
CA TRP A 201 2.11 0.47 9.80
C TRP A 201 1.15 -0.57 10.34
N ILE A 202 1.73 -1.65 10.86
CA ILE A 202 1.02 -2.68 11.62
C ILE A 202 1.65 -2.83 13.00
N PHE A 203 0.88 -3.35 13.93
CA PHE A 203 1.31 -3.60 15.31
C PHE A 203 1.19 -5.10 15.59
N PRO A 204 2.22 -5.92 15.25
CA PRO A 204 2.19 -7.36 15.51
C PRO A 204 2.08 -7.67 17.01
N TYR A 205 2.56 -6.76 17.86
CA TYR A 205 2.44 -6.83 19.31
C TYR A 205 2.02 -5.48 19.88
N GLY A 206 1.03 -5.50 20.76
CA GLY A 206 0.57 -4.32 21.49
C GLY A 206 -0.16 -3.28 20.65
N ARG A 207 0.07 -2.01 20.93
CA ARG A 207 -0.59 -0.87 20.28
C ARG A 207 0.31 0.36 20.27
N PHE A 208 -0.09 1.39 19.52
CA PHE A 208 0.58 2.70 19.56
C PHE A 208 0.14 3.54 20.77
N LEU A 209 0.78 4.70 20.92
CA LEU A 209 0.48 5.69 21.94
C LEU A 209 -0.97 6.17 21.83
N SER A 210 -1.63 6.35 22.95
CA SER A 210 -2.96 6.96 23.02
C SER A 210 -2.85 8.46 23.33
N ALA A 211 -3.90 9.21 22.98
CA ALA A 211 -3.96 10.65 23.27
C ALA A 211 -3.88 10.96 24.80
N SER A 212 -4.34 10.05 25.67
CA SER A 212 -4.16 10.21 27.13
C SER A 212 -2.69 10.09 27.54
N GLN A 213 -1.99 9.08 27.02
CA GLN A 213 -0.56 8.86 27.33
C GLN A 213 0.31 10.05 26.86
N VAL A 214 -0.04 10.63 25.70
CA VAL A 214 0.63 11.84 25.20
C VAL A 214 0.34 13.03 26.11
N ARG A 215 -0.91 13.24 26.49
CA ARG A 215 -1.31 14.38 27.35
C ARG A 215 -0.70 14.30 28.75
N ASP A 216 -0.67 13.09 29.32
CA ASP A 216 -0.22 12.85 30.69
C ASP A 216 1.32 12.64 30.78
N ALA A 217 2.03 12.77 29.67
CA ALA A 217 3.47 12.58 29.54
C ALA A 217 3.96 11.24 30.13
N GLU A 218 3.25 10.15 29.83
CA GLU A 218 3.58 8.82 30.34
C GLU A 218 4.93 8.32 29.80
N GLN A 219 5.64 7.52 30.58
CA GLN A 219 6.90 6.87 30.18
C GLN A 219 6.62 5.53 29.48
N ASP A 220 5.75 5.58 28.49
CA ASP A 220 5.46 4.47 27.61
C ASP A 220 6.21 4.63 26.27
N MET A 221 6.63 3.50 25.71
CA MET A 221 7.45 3.46 24.50
C MET A 221 6.87 2.45 23.50
N VAL A 222 6.83 2.83 22.25
CA VAL A 222 6.63 1.91 21.12
C VAL A 222 7.96 1.76 20.40
N ILE A 223 8.34 0.55 20.04
CA ILE A 223 9.63 0.29 19.40
C ILE A 223 9.41 -0.24 17.97
N GLY A 224 10.31 0.10 17.06
CA GLY A 224 10.32 -0.45 15.72
C GLY A 224 10.79 -1.90 15.70
N ARG A 225 10.43 -2.63 14.66
CA ARG A 225 10.74 -4.05 14.48
C ARG A 225 12.23 -4.34 14.60
N VAL A 226 13.09 -3.51 14.01
CA VAL A 226 14.55 -3.67 14.07
C VAL A 226 15.07 -3.57 15.50
N VAL A 227 14.58 -2.59 16.24
CA VAL A 227 14.93 -2.42 17.66
C VAL A 227 14.47 -3.61 18.50
N ALA A 228 13.25 -4.11 18.26
CA ALA A 228 12.72 -5.29 18.95
C ALA A 228 13.61 -6.52 18.71
N ASP A 229 13.94 -6.81 17.45
CA ASP A 229 14.76 -7.96 17.08
C ASP A 229 16.20 -7.85 17.61
N ARG A 230 16.77 -6.64 17.70
CA ARG A 230 18.13 -6.40 18.22
C ARG A 230 18.23 -6.55 19.74
N LEU A 231 17.25 -6.07 20.49
CA LEU A 231 17.30 -6.12 21.96
C LEU A 231 16.77 -7.45 22.52
N PHE A 232 15.71 -7.98 21.94
CA PHE A 232 15.00 -9.13 22.49
C PHE A 232 15.24 -10.42 21.69
N GLY A 233 15.53 -10.31 20.39
CA GLY A 233 15.64 -11.42 19.44
C GLY A 233 14.41 -11.55 18.54
N GLU A 234 14.59 -12.18 17.37
CA GLU A 234 13.54 -12.33 16.37
C GLU A 234 12.32 -13.08 16.90
N GLY A 235 11.13 -12.55 16.65
CA GLY A 235 9.86 -13.19 16.98
C GLY A 235 9.45 -13.13 18.46
N ILE A 236 10.23 -12.49 19.32
CA ILE A 236 9.90 -12.34 20.75
C ILE A 236 8.98 -11.15 20.94
N ASN A 237 7.92 -11.34 21.76
CA ASN A 237 7.02 -10.24 22.13
C ASN A 237 7.65 -9.41 23.26
N PRO A 238 8.04 -8.16 23.03
CA PRO A 238 8.68 -7.31 24.04
C PRO A 238 7.68 -6.49 24.88
N VAL A 239 6.38 -6.60 24.63
CA VAL A 239 5.36 -5.77 25.31
C VAL A 239 5.33 -6.07 26.80
N GLY A 240 5.44 -5.01 27.61
CA GLY A 240 5.54 -5.10 29.06
C GLY A 240 6.98 -5.06 29.62
N GLU A 241 7.99 -5.27 28.78
CA GLU A 241 9.39 -5.16 29.16
C GLU A 241 9.81 -3.70 29.37
N THR A 242 10.90 -3.50 30.11
CA THR A 242 11.40 -2.15 30.43
C THR A 242 12.72 -1.88 29.71
N ILE A 243 12.74 -0.78 28.96
CA ILE A 243 13.92 -0.23 28.30
C ILE A 243 14.37 1.03 29.05
N VAL A 244 15.67 1.16 29.24
CA VAL A 244 16.27 2.35 29.85
C VAL A 244 16.68 3.32 28.75
N LEU A 245 16.14 4.53 28.82
CA LEU A 245 16.45 5.66 27.97
C LEU A 245 16.75 6.88 28.85
N TRP A 246 17.88 7.58 28.63
CA TRP A 246 18.30 8.74 29.44
C TRP A 246 18.27 8.48 30.96
N ASN A 247 18.66 7.28 31.36
CA ASN A 247 18.61 6.82 32.75
C ASN A 247 17.21 6.81 33.38
N GLN A 248 16.18 6.74 32.54
CA GLN A 248 14.77 6.61 32.90
C GLN A 248 14.19 5.30 32.36
N ASP A 249 13.27 4.74 33.12
CA ASP A 249 12.59 3.50 32.76
C ASP A 249 11.38 3.76 31.83
N PHE A 250 11.37 3.14 30.67
CA PHE A 250 10.25 3.19 29.75
C PHE A 250 9.65 1.79 29.54
N ARG A 251 8.35 1.69 29.63
CA ARG A 251 7.62 0.43 29.39
C ARG A 251 7.31 0.29 27.91
N VAL A 252 7.67 -0.84 27.31
CA VAL A 252 7.29 -1.16 25.93
C VAL A 252 5.81 -1.51 25.87
N ILE A 253 5.03 -0.78 25.05
CA ILE A 253 3.59 -0.99 24.90
C ILE A 253 3.21 -1.52 23.51
N GLY A 254 4.12 -1.50 22.55
CA GLY A 254 3.87 -2.01 21.20
C GLY A 254 5.11 -2.08 20.33
N VAL A 255 4.97 -2.78 19.22
CA VAL A 255 5.99 -2.91 18.18
C VAL A 255 5.41 -2.45 16.85
N VAL A 256 6.10 -1.53 16.16
CA VAL A 256 5.77 -1.09 14.81
C VAL A 256 6.46 -1.97 13.79
N ASP A 257 5.71 -2.46 12.81
CA ASP A 257 6.19 -3.24 11.67
C ASP A 257 5.45 -2.81 10.41
N SER A 258 5.79 -3.35 9.25
CA SER A 258 5.14 -3.08 7.98
C SER A 258 4.80 -4.36 7.23
N THR A 259 3.63 -4.38 6.58
CA THR A 259 3.28 -5.39 5.58
C THR A 259 3.62 -4.96 4.17
N SER A 260 4.04 -3.69 3.99
CA SER A 260 4.35 -3.16 2.67
C SER A 260 5.68 -3.72 2.16
N TRP A 261 5.66 -4.30 0.97
CA TRP A 261 6.89 -4.72 0.28
C TRP A 261 7.82 -3.54 -0.05
N ALA A 262 7.27 -2.32 -0.14
CA ALA A 262 8.02 -1.09 -0.46
C ALA A 262 8.70 -0.48 0.77
N ALA A 263 8.28 -0.84 1.98
CA ALA A 263 8.81 -0.31 3.24
C ALA A 263 9.11 -1.48 4.18
N GLN A 264 10.14 -2.27 3.83
CA GLN A 264 10.57 -3.38 4.69
C GLN A 264 11.49 -2.86 5.80
N PRO A 265 11.30 -3.34 7.04
CA PRO A 265 12.16 -2.96 8.17
C PRO A 265 13.63 -3.29 7.89
N SER A 266 14.50 -2.30 8.02
CA SER A 266 15.95 -2.44 7.86
C SER A 266 16.72 -1.62 8.89
N ALA A 267 17.94 -2.04 9.20
CA ALA A 267 18.79 -1.30 10.13
C ALA A 267 19.14 0.09 9.54
N GLY A 268 19.01 1.13 10.37
CA GLY A 268 19.16 2.53 9.95
C GLY A 268 17.92 3.16 9.35
N ASP A 269 16.81 2.41 9.23
CA ASP A 269 15.53 2.95 8.78
C ASP A 269 14.94 3.92 9.82
N ASP A 270 14.43 5.05 9.32
CA ASP A 270 13.83 6.10 10.15
C ASP A 270 12.54 5.68 10.87
N GLN A 271 11.88 4.62 10.38
CA GLN A 271 10.59 4.18 10.90
C GLN A 271 10.69 2.90 11.74
N PHE A 272 11.48 1.93 11.29
CA PHE A 272 11.51 0.61 11.93
C PHE A 272 12.78 0.36 12.76
N ASP A 273 13.85 1.16 12.57
CA ASP A 273 14.98 1.27 13.50
C ASP A 273 14.86 2.55 14.32
N ALA A 274 13.74 2.64 15.05
CA ALA A 274 13.36 3.82 15.81
C ALA A 274 12.58 3.44 17.09
N ILE A 275 12.49 4.39 18.02
CA ILE A 275 11.61 4.34 19.19
C ILE A 275 10.68 5.54 19.18
N TYR A 276 9.46 5.33 19.64
CA TYR A 276 8.39 6.32 19.67
C TYR A 276 7.92 6.50 21.09
N ILE A 277 8.00 7.74 21.61
CA ILE A 277 7.53 8.12 22.92
C ILE A 277 6.67 9.40 22.83
N PRO A 278 5.84 9.71 23.82
CA PRO A 278 5.04 10.93 23.80
C PRO A 278 5.92 12.18 23.63
N VAL A 279 5.56 13.09 22.76
CA VAL A 279 6.31 14.35 22.55
C VAL A 279 6.39 15.17 23.83
N THR A 280 5.33 15.15 24.63
CA THR A 280 5.26 15.80 25.95
C THR A 280 6.25 15.20 26.97
N THR A 281 6.48 13.89 26.92
CA THR A 281 7.49 13.21 27.73
C THR A 281 8.90 13.67 27.34
N VAL A 282 9.18 13.77 26.02
CA VAL A 282 10.48 14.30 25.55
C VAL A 282 10.69 15.73 26.03
N HIS A 283 9.67 16.60 25.85
CA HIS A 283 9.72 17.98 26.30
C HIS A 283 9.99 18.09 27.80
N SER A 284 9.32 17.27 28.62
CA SER A 284 9.48 17.24 30.06
C SER A 284 10.87 16.78 30.47
N LEU A 285 11.39 15.69 29.90
CA LEU A 285 12.66 15.08 30.28
C LEU A 285 13.88 15.89 29.82
N LEU A 286 13.80 16.48 28.64
CA LEU A 286 14.90 17.26 28.07
C LEU A 286 14.74 18.77 28.25
N ASN A 287 13.68 19.21 28.94
CA ASN A 287 13.32 20.62 29.12
C ASN A 287 13.26 21.38 27.79
N LEU A 288 12.56 20.76 26.79
CA LEU A 288 12.34 21.37 25.50
C LEU A 288 11.03 22.14 25.46
N SER A 289 10.98 23.18 24.62
CA SER A 289 9.74 23.91 24.29
C SER A 289 9.44 23.94 22.80
N LYS A 290 10.35 23.42 21.98
CA LYS A 290 10.32 23.52 20.52
C LYS A 290 10.20 22.16 19.86
N LEU A 291 9.70 22.18 18.61
CA LEU A 291 9.54 21.01 17.76
C LEU A 291 10.55 21.05 16.61
N ASN A 292 10.97 19.87 16.16
CA ASN A 292 11.74 19.73 14.92
C ASN A 292 10.82 19.78 13.69
N THR A 293 9.66 19.10 13.80
CA THR A 293 8.75 18.93 12.67
C THR A 293 7.29 19.00 13.10
N ILE A 294 6.44 19.42 12.18
CA ILE A 294 4.99 19.20 12.24
C ILE A 294 4.62 18.45 10.96
N THR A 295 4.05 17.27 11.11
CA THR A 295 3.58 16.45 9.97
C THR A 295 2.07 16.56 9.87
N ILE A 296 1.58 16.91 8.70
CA ILE A 296 0.16 17.17 8.44
C ILE A 296 -0.29 16.27 7.30
N THR A 297 -1.49 15.70 7.40
CA THR A 297 -2.16 15.06 6.27
C THR A 297 -3.42 15.81 5.90
N THR A 298 -3.69 15.86 4.60
CA THR A 298 -4.85 16.52 4.02
C THR A 298 -5.85 15.48 3.52
N GLU A 299 -7.14 15.84 3.48
CA GLU A 299 -8.21 14.95 2.97
C GLU A 299 -7.95 14.50 1.51
N SER A 300 -7.27 15.34 0.73
CA SER A 300 -6.98 15.07 -0.67
C SER A 300 -5.57 15.53 -1.04
N ALA A 301 -4.85 14.71 -1.80
CA ALA A 301 -3.54 15.05 -2.35
C ALA A 301 -3.57 16.30 -3.25
N GLY A 302 -4.71 16.59 -3.91
CA GLY A 302 -4.89 17.79 -4.73
C GLY A 302 -4.96 19.10 -3.95
N GLU A 303 -5.16 19.04 -2.63
CA GLU A 303 -5.25 20.23 -1.77
C GLU A 303 -3.93 20.58 -1.07
N THR A 304 -2.93 19.73 -1.15
CA THR A 304 -1.66 19.90 -0.43
C THR A 304 -0.97 21.22 -0.73
N THR A 305 -0.97 21.67 -2.00
CA THR A 305 -0.37 22.95 -2.41
C THR A 305 -1.13 24.15 -1.85
N ARG A 306 -2.46 24.10 -1.82
CA ARG A 306 -3.29 25.17 -1.24
C ARG A 306 -3.06 25.25 0.28
N ILE A 307 -3.11 24.11 0.93
CA ILE A 307 -2.95 23.99 2.38
C ILE A 307 -1.54 24.37 2.81
N SER A 308 -0.49 23.99 2.07
CA SER A 308 0.89 24.37 2.38
C SER A 308 1.07 25.89 2.41
N LYS A 309 0.47 26.64 1.45
CA LYS A 309 0.47 28.10 1.47
C LYS A 309 -0.27 28.68 2.68
N GLN A 310 -1.40 28.11 3.05
CA GLN A 310 -2.14 28.56 4.23
C GLN A 310 -1.34 28.31 5.52
N ILE A 311 -0.62 27.18 5.59
CA ILE A 311 0.30 26.91 6.70
C ILE A 311 1.41 27.97 6.76
N GLU A 312 2.03 28.31 5.61
CA GLU A 312 3.06 29.37 5.54
C GLU A 312 2.50 30.71 6.03
N GLU A 313 1.32 31.10 5.61
CA GLU A 313 0.68 32.35 6.02
C GLU A 313 0.41 32.38 7.54
N ILE A 314 -0.10 31.29 8.12
CA ILE A 314 -0.35 31.19 9.57
C ILE A 314 0.94 31.27 10.34
N LEU A 315 1.97 30.51 9.97
CA LEU A 315 3.24 30.49 10.67
C LEU A 315 3.95 31.84 10.55
N ARG A 316 3.97 32.48 9.38
CA ARG A 316 4.52 33.85 9.21
C ARG A 316 3.84 34.85 10.14
N ARG A 317 2.50 34.80 10.20
CA ARG A 317 1.71 35.66 11.08
C ARG A 317 2.03 35.44 12.55
N ARG A 318 2.14 34.17 12.98
CA ARG A 318 2.41 33.80 14.37
C ARG A 318 3.85 34.11 14.80
N HIS A 319 4.81 33.90 13.89
CA HIS A 319 6.22 34.19 14.14
C HIS A 319 6.59 35.66 13.90
N GLY A 320 5.62 36.50 13.48
CA GLY A 320 5.86 37.93 13.22
C GLY A 320 6.78 38.20 12.02
N ILE A 321 6.84 37.26 11.07
CA ILE A 321 7.70 37.37 9.88
C ILE A 321 7.05 38.31 8.87
N THR A 322 7.79 39.36 8.47
CA THR A 322 7.38 40.30 7.43
C THR A 322 7.83 39.83 6.04
N GLU A 323 7.27 40.38 4.98
CA GLU A 323 7.63 40.01 3.58
C GLU A 323 9.13 40.15 3.25
N GLN A 324 9.86 40.93 4.02
CA GLN A 324 11.30 41.18 3.82
C GLN A 324 12.19 40.27 4.67
N MET A 325 11.60 39.49 5.56
CA MET A 325 12.34 38.57 6.44
C MET A 325 12.27 37.14 5.86
N PRO A 326 13.38 36.40 5.87
CA PRO A 326 13.35 34.99 5.52
C PRO A 326 12.52 34.21 6.52
N ASP A 327 11.86 33.15 6.05
CA ASP A 327 11.14 32.25 6.93
C ASP A 327 12.10 31.49 7.84
N ASP A 328 11.69 31.27 9.08
CA ASP A 328 12.41 30.48 10.09
C ASP A 328 11.92 29.02 10.14
N PHE A 329 11.15 28.62 9.16
CA PHE A 329 10.63 27.26 8.93
C PHE A 329 10.66 26.93 7.45
N THR A 330 10.43 25.65 7.12
CA THR A 330 10.30 25.18 5.74
C THR A 330 9.05 24.32 5.63
N VAL A 331 8.15 24.64 4.72
CA VAL A 331 6.98 23.81 4.40
C VAL A 331 7.26 23.06 3.11
N LYS A 332 7.17 21.75 3.14
CA LYS A 332 7.39 20.88 1.95
C LYS A 332 6.30 19.83 1.87
N THR A 333 5.77 19.64 0.68
CA THR A 333 4.96 18.45 0.42
C THR A 333 5.86 17.22 0.31
N GLN A 334 5.33 16.05 0.58
CA GLN A 334 6.09 14.80 0.43
C GLN A 334 6.59 14.60 -1.00
N ALA A 335 5.82 15.04 -1.99
CA ALA A 335 6.22 15.02 -3.38
C ALA A 335 7.49 15.86 -3.64
N GLN A 336 7.55 17.07 -3.07
CA GLN A 336 8.74 17.93 -3.13
C GLN A 336 9.94 17.30 -2.44
N GLN A 337 9.73 16.64 -1.33
CA GLN A 337 10.79 15.97 -0.59
C GLN A 337 11.37 14.77 -1.36
N LEU A 338 10.51 13.97 -2.01
CA LEU A 338 10.94 12.84 -2.83
C LEU A 338 11.68 13.28 -4.10
N LEU A 339 11.20 14.33 -4.77
CA LEU A 339 11.85 14.92 -5.93
C LEU A 339 13.23 15.50 -5.58
N GLY A 340 13.36 16.10 -4.39
CA GLY A 340 14.64 16.66 -3.92
C GLY A 340 15.73 15.62 -3.67
N LYS A 341 15.38 14.38 -3.36
CA LYS A 341 16.33 13.28 -3.11
C LYS A 341 16.95 12.67 -4.37
N GLY A 342 16.34 12.86 -5.56
CA GLY A 342 16.75 12.22 -6.81
C GLY A 342 17.36 13.14 -7.86
N LEU A 343 17.37 14.45 -7.64
CA LEU A 343 17.79 15.46 -8.63
C LEU A 343 19.09 16.13 -8.22
N SER A 344 19.94 16.49 -9.22
CA SER A 344 21.08 17.37 -8.96
C SER A 344 20.60 18.72 -8.42
N PRO A 345 21.40 19.42 -7.57
CA PRO A 345 21.00 20.67 -6.92
C PRO A 345 20.52 21.76 -7.88
N ASP A 346 21.07 21.83 -9.07
CA ASP A 346 20.70 22.83 -10.09
C ASP A 346 19.35 22.50 -10.74
N VAL A 347 19.10 21.22 -11.01
CA VAL A 347 17.81 20.76 -11.53
C VAL A 347 16.73 20.86 -10.44
N ALA A 348 17.05 20.51 -9.19
CA ALA A 348 16.15 20.68 -8.06
C ALA A 348 15.76 22.16 -7.86
N ARG A 349 16.68 23.12 -8.07
CA ARG A 349 16.40 24.56 -7.94
C ARG A 349 15.52 25.09 -9.08
N ILE A 350 15.73 24.62 -10.32
CA ILE A 350 14.89 24.96 -11.49
C ILE A 350 13.49 24.35 -11.32
N VAL A 351 13.41 23.12 -10.85
CA VAL A 351 12.17 22.42 -10.56
C VAL A 351 11.45 23.11 -9.38
N ALA A 352 12.16 23.47 -8.30
CA ALA A 352 11.60 24.17 -7.15
C ALA A 352 11.02 25.55 -7.50
N GLY A 353 11.63 26.30 -8.44
CA GLY A 353 11.11 27.58 -8.91
C GLY A 353 9.83 27.49 -9.75
N ASN A 354 9.49 26.28 -10.26
CA ASN A 354 8.30 26.03 -11.07
C ASN A 354 7.30 25.07 -10.39
N LEU A 355 7.51 24.74 -9.12
CA LEU A 355 6.83 23.64 -8.42
C LEU A 355 5.33 23.86 -8.16
N GLU A 356 4.85 25.10 -8.18
CA GLU A 356 3.40 25.38 -8.03
C GLU A 356 2.52 24.66 -9.07
N SER A 357 3.08 24.40 -10.25
CA SER A 357 2.38 23.67 -11.32
C SER A 357 2.79 22.21 -11.48
N ILE A 358 3.95 21.83 -10.93
CA ILE A 358 4.52 20.49 -11.13
C ILE A 358 4.02 19.48 -10.09
N ASP A 359 3.80 19.87 -8.84
CA ASP A 359 3.38 18.93 -7.78
C ASP A 359 1.99 18.34 -8.03
N ALA A 360 1.00 19.18 -8.30
CA ALA A 360 -0.33 18.69 -8.63
C ALA A 360 -0.35 17.92 -9.95
N LEU A 361 0.43 18.36 -10.94
CA LEU A 361 0.52 17.71 -12.25
C LEU A 361 1.29 16.38 -12.19
N THR A 362 2.34 16.26 -11.39
CA THR A 362 3.19 15.05 -11.38
C THR A 362 2.51 13.89 -10.67
N ILE A 363 1.86 14.12 -9.52
CA ILE A 363 1.12 13.08 -8.79
C ILE A 363 -0.15 12.70 -9.56
N GLU A 364 -0.87 13.68 -10.08
CA GLU A 364 -2.06 13.42 -10.90
C GLU A 364 -1.69 12.72 -12.22
N GLN A 365 -0.61 13.12 -12.90
CA GLN A 365 -0.12 12.45 -14.08
C GLN A 365 0.40 11.04 -13.78
N LEU A 366 1.11 10.83 -12.68
CA LEU A 366 1.58 9.50 -12.25
C LEU A 366 0.39 8.61 -11.92
N SER A 367 -0.55 9.08 -11.11
CA SER A 367 -1.77 8.34 -10.79
C SER A 367 -2.59 8.04 -12.03
N ALA A 368 -2.75 9.01 -12.95
CA ALA A 368 -3.44 8.83 -14.22
C ALA A 368 -2.71 7.85 -15.14
N SER A 369 -1.37 7.86 -15.18
CA SER A 369 -0.59 6.92 -15.98
C SER A 369 -0.68 5.49 -15.44
N LEU A 370 -0.60 5.31 -14.12
CA LEU A 370 -0.80 4.02 -13.45
C LEU A 370 -2.22 3.50 -13.65
N GLN A 371 -3.23 4.37 -13.55
CA GLN A 371 -4.61 3.99 -13.83
C GLN A 371 -4.82 3.62 -15.30
N ARG A 372 -4.18 4.30 -16.26
CA ARG A 372 -4.23 3.94 -17.69
C ARG A 372 -3.57 2.59 -17.92
N ALA A 373 -2.38 2.36 -17.36
CA ALA A 373 -1.69 1.07 -17.45
C ALA A 373 -2.55 -0.07 -16.89
N ASN A 374 -3.15 0.12 -15.72
CA ASN A 374 -4.05 -0.84 -15.11
C ASN A 374 -5.31 -1.09 -15.98
N ARG A 375 -5.94 -0.03 -16.48
CA ARG A 375 -7.09 -0.19 -17.41
C ARG A 375 -6.71 -0.95 -18.68
N THR A 376 -5.54 -0.72 -19.24
CA THR A 376 -5.05 -1.44 -20.41
C THR A 376 -4.82 -2.91 -20.09
N MET A 377 -4.20 -3.22 -18.96
CA MET A 377 -4.01 -4.59 -18.50
C MET A 377 -5.35 -5.31 -18.28
N LEU A 378 -6.31 -4.65 -17.61
CA LEU A 378 -7.64 -5.20 -17.39
C LEU A 378 -8.39 -5.44 -18.72
N ALA A 379 -8.26 -4.53 -19.69
CA ALA A 379 -8.88 -4.69 -21.01
C ALA A 379 -8.29 -5.89 -21.76
N LEU A 380 -6.98 -6.11 -21.68
CA LEU A 380 -6.32 -7.28 -22.26
C LEU A 380 -6.79 -8.59 -21.60
N LEU A 381 -6.83 -8.63 -20.27
CA LEU A 381 -7.29 -9.80 -19.52
C LEU A 381 -8.78 -10.08 -19.78
N ALA A 382 -9.61 -9.04 -19.82
CA ALA A 382 -11.03 -9.16 -20.18
C ALA A 382 -11.21 -9.64 -21.63
N GLY A 383 -10.34 -9.22 -22.55
CA GLY A 383 -10.31 -9.72 -23.93
C GLY A 383 -10.04 -11.23 -23.98
N VAL A 384 -9.02 -11.70 -23.28
CA VAL A 384 -8.70 -13.14 -23.18
C VAL A 384 -9.86 -13.92 -22.55
N ALA A 385 -10.45 -13.43 -21.48
CA ALA A 385 -11.60 -14.05 -20.82
C ALA A 385 -12.80 -14.12 -21.78
N THR A 386 -13.07 -13.05 -22.54
CA THR A 386 -14.16 -13.00 -23.53
C THR A 386 -13.95 -14.03 -24.63
N VAL A 387 -12.75 -14.14 -25.19
CA VAL A 387 -12.44 -15.16 -26.21
C VAL A 387 -12.64 -16.56 -25.63
N SER A 388 -12.16 -16.83 -24.43
CA SER A 388 -12.34 -18.11 -23.74
C SER A 388 -13.81 -18.44 -23.51
N LEU A 389 -14.62 -17.46 -23.09
CA LEU A 389 -16.08 -17.63 -22.96
C LEU A 389 -16.78 -17.91 -24.28
N LEU A 390 -16.40 -17.21 -25.38
CA LEU A 390 -16.96 -17.47 -26.70
C LEU A 390 -16.67 -18.90 -27.19
N VAL A 391 -15.42 -19.36 -26.98
CA VAL A 391 -15.06 -20.76 -27.32
C VAL A 391 -15.87 -21.75 -26.48
N GLY A 392 -16.04 -21.46 -25.14
CA GLY A 392 -16.91 -22.24 -24.27
C GLY A 392 -18.36 -22.28 -24.76
N GLY A 393 -18.91 -21.12 -25.17
CA GLY A 393 -20.25 -21.01 -25.74
C GLY A 393 -20.45 -21.82 -27.04
N ILE A 394 -19.45 -21.80 -27.92
CA ILE A 394 -19.46 -22.65 -29.15
C ILE A 394 -19.45 -24.14 -28.74
N GLY A 395 -18.67 -24.49 -27.68
CA GLY A 395 -18.69 -25.86 -27.14
C GLY A 395 -20.07 -26.30 -26.64
N VAL A 396 -20.76 -25.43 -25.91
CA VAL A 396 -22.15 -25.67 -25.44
C VAL A 396 -23.10 -25.78 -26.61
N MET A 397 -23.02 -24.89 -27.59
CA MET A 397 -23.86 -24.94 -28.82
C MET A 397 -23.67 -26.26 -29.55
N ASN A 398 -22.43 -26.70 -29.77
CA ASN A 398 -22.13 -27.94 -30.48
C ASN A 398 -22.67 -29.17 -29.73
N LEU A 399 -22.53 -29.19 -28.39
CA LEU A 399 -23.08 -30.24 -27.55
C LEU A 399 -24.60 -30.32 -27.68
N LEU A 400 -25.28 -29.18 -27.63
CA LEU A 400 -26.75 -29.14 -27.76
C LEU A 400 -27.21 -29.56 -29.14
N LEU A 401 -26.52 -29.16 -30.21
CA LEU A 401 -26.82 -29.61 -31.57
C LEU A 401 -26.73 -31.14 -31.70
N LEU A 402 -25.68 -31.72 -31.12
CA LEU A 402 -25.52 -33.16 -31.11
C LEU A 402 -26.60 -33.86 -30.24
N SER A 403 -26.95 -33.25 -29.10
CA SER A 403 -28.04 -33.73 -28.24
C SER A 403 -29.38 -33.72 -28.98
N VAL A 404 -29.68 -32.69 -29.77
CA VAL A 404 -30.89 -32.63 -30.62
C VAL A 404 -30.88 -33.76 -31.64
N THR A 405 -29.79 -34.00 -32.36
CA THR A 405 -29.71 -35.07 -33.38
C THR A 405 -29.83 -36.46 -32.75
N GLN A 406 -29.21 -36.71 -31.62
CA GLN A 406 -29.29 -38.00 -30.90
C GLN A 406 -30.66 -38.29 -30.30
N ARG A 407 -31.47 -37.24 -30.03
CA ARG A 407 -32.79 -37.32 -29.41
C ARG A 407 -33.94 -36.98 -30.36
N THR A 408 -33.68 -36.95 -31.68
CA THR A 408 -34.68 -36.55 -32.67
C THR A 408 -35.95 -37.37 -32.56
N ARG A 409 -35.86 -38.71 -32.39
CA ARG A 409 -37.01 -39.61 -32.19
C ARG A 409 -37.79 -39.34 -30.89
N GLU A 410 -37.11 -39.08 -29.79
CA GLU A 410 -37.74 -38.75 -28.53
C GLU A 410 -38.50 -37.41 -28.58
N VAL A 411 -37.89 -36.40 -29.19
CA VAL A 411 -38.49 -35.09 -29.44
C VAL A 411 -39.71 -35.22 -30.35
N GLY A 412 -39.57 -35.97 -31.44
CA GLY A 412 -40.67 -36.27 -32.38
C GLY A 412 -41.85 -36.96 -31.69
N LEU A 413 -41.59 -37.94 -30.82
CA LEU A 413 -42.64 -38.62 -30.04
C LEU A 413 -43.39 -37.66 -29.10
N ARG A 414 -42.67 -36.77 -28.38
CA ARG A 414 -43.29 -35.76 -27.52
C ARG A 414 -44.16 -34.79 -28.31
N MET A 415 -43.69 -34.34 -29.47
CA MET A 415 -44.48 -33.47 -30.36
C MET A 415 -45.70 -34.18 -30.95
N ALA A 416 -45.59 -35.45 -31.28
CA ALA A 416 -46.73 -36.27 -31.73
C ALA A 416 -47.78 -36.47 -30.61
N MET A 417 -47.36 -36.46 -29.33
CA MET A 417 -48.26 -36.50 -28.15
C MET A 417 -48.81 -35.13 -27.78
N GLY A 418 -48.54 -34.08 -28.55
CA GLY A 418 -49.13 -32.75 -28.33
C GLY A 418 -48.22 -31.73 -27.62
N ALA A 419 -46.93 -32.01 -27.40
CA ALA A 419 -46.00 -31.01 -26.88
C ALA A 419 -45.80 -29.86 -27.88
N ARG A 420 -45.84 -28.64 -27.42
CA ARG A 420 -45.59 -27.45 -28.26
C ARG A 420 -44.09 -27.30 -28.53
N GLY A 421 -43.74 -26.74 -29.71
CA GLY A 421 -42.33 -26.45 -30.05
C GLY A 421 -41.65 -25.55 -29.02
N SER A 422 -42.41 -24.62 -28.38
CA SER A 422 -41.94 -23.80 -27.28
C SER A 422 -41.49 -24.59 -26.03
N ASP A 423 -42.19 -25.71 -25.76
CA ASP A 423 -41.87 -26.55 -24.59
C ASP A 423 -40.54 -27.30 -24.82
N ILE A 424 -40.34 -27.75 -26.06
CA ILE A 424 -39.09 -28.37 -26.48
C ILE A 424 -37.96 -27.35 -26.46
N ALA A 425 -38.16 -26.14 -26.99
CA ALA A 425 -37.14 -25.08 -27.00
C ALA A 425 -36.75 -24.70 -25.56
N SER A 426 -37.72 -24.50 -24.65
CA SER A 426 -37.47 -24.15 -23.28
C SER A 426 -36.67 -25.21 -22.51
N GLN A 427 -36.90 -26.50 -22.85
CA GLN A 427 -36.12 -27.60 -22.25
C GLN A 427 -34.63 -27.50 -22.63
N PHE A 428 -34.31 -27.33 -23.94
CA PHE A 428 -32.90 -27.19 -24.37
C PHE A 428 -32.23 -25.94 -23.86
N VAL A 429 -32.97 -24.81 -23.73
CA VAL A 429 -32.46 -23.59 -23.11
C VAL A 429 -32.14 -23.85 -21.63
N LEU A 430 -32.99 -24.55 -20.89
CA LEU A 430 -32.77 -24.89 -19.50
C LEU A 430 -31.56 -25.83 -19.35
N GLU A 431 -31.39 -26.82 -20.21
CA GLU A 431 -30.22 -27.72 -20.24
C GLU A 431 -28.93 -26.90 -20.41
N ALA A 432 -28.92 -25.92 -21.31
CA ALA A 432 -27.78 -25.02 -21.50
C ALA A 432 -27.46 -24.13 -20.26
N ILE A 433 -28.51 -23.56 -19.66
CA ILE A 433 -28.35 -22.73 -18.44
C ILE A 433 -27.75 -23.57 -17.32
N VAL A 434 -28.31 -24.76 -17.06
CA VAL A 434 -27.79 -25.65 -16.03
C VAL A 434 -26.32 -26.00 -16.25
N LEU A 435 -25.97 -26.36 -17.50
CA LEU A 435 -24.58 -26.69 -17.85
C LEU A 435 -23.63 -25.49 -17.65
N SER A 436 -24.06 -24.32 -18.13
CA SER A 436 -23.25 -23.09 -18.02
C SER A 436 -23.12 -22.59 -16.59
N VAL A 437 -24.18 -22.70 -15.78
CA VAL A 437 -24.13 -22.31 -14.35
C VAL A 437 -23.24 -23.27 -13.55
N VAL A 438 -23.34 -24.59 -13.78
CA VAL A 438 -22.45 -25.55 -13.12
C VAL A 438 -21.01 -25.35 -13.53
N GLY A 439 -20.75 -25.18 -14.83
CA GLY A 439 -19.42 -24.83 -15.34
C GLY A 439 -18.91 -23.51 -14.78
N GLY A 440 -19.80 -22.51 -14.65
CA GLY A 440 -19.52 -21.21 -14.06
C GLY A 440 -19.16 -21.27 -12.58
N LEU A 441 -19.87 -22.08 -11.80
CA LEU A 441 -19.58 -22.29 -10.37
C LEU A 441 -18.20 -22.95 -10.19
N ILE A 442 -17.92 -24.00 -10.96
CA ILE A 442 -16.61 -24.66 -10.92
C ILE A 442 -15.52 -23.68 -11.38
N GLY A 443 -15.79 -22.90 -12.45
CA GLY A 443 -14.89 -21.88 -12.96
C GLY A 443 -14.60 -20.79 -11.94
N ALA A 444 -15.63 -20.31 -11.24
CA ALA A 444 -15.45 -19.32 -10.18
C ALA A 444 -14.60 -19.86 -9.04
N ALA A 445 -14.84 -21.09 -8.58
CA ALA A 445 -14.02 -21.74 -7.55
C ALA A 445 -12.55 -21.92 -8.00
N CYS A 446 -12.32 -22.39 -9.24
CA CYS A 446 -10.98 -22.48 -9.82
C CYS A 446 -10.33 -21.11 -9.96
N GLY A 447 -11.07 -20.06 -10.34
CA GLY A 447 -10.58 -18.70 -10.48
C GLY A 447 -10.11 -18.12 -9.16
N VAL A 448 -10.83 -18.41 -8.05
CA VAL A 448 -10.39 -18.03 -6.67
C VAL A 448 -9.09 -18.74 -6.31
N LEU A 449 -9.02 -20.06 -6.50
CA LEU A 449 -7.81 -20.83 -6.20
C LEU A 449 -6.59 -20.35 -6.99
N VAL A 450 -6.79 -19.98 -8.27
CA VAL A 450 -5.73 -19.41 -9.09
C VAL A 450 -5.32 -18.03 -8.56
N ALA A 451 -6.27 -17.17 -8.19
CA ALA A 451 -5.99 -15.85 -7.62
C ALA A 451 -5.17 -15.97 -6.31
N GLU A 452 -5.59 -16.84 -5.38
CA GLU A 452 -4.85 -17.11 -4.14
C GLU A 452 -3.45 -17.69 -4.41
N SER A 453 -3.31 -18.56 -5.42
CA SER A 453 -2.01 -19.10 -5.81
C SER A 453 -1.08 -18.02 -6.38
N LEU A 454 -1.61 -17.07 -7.14
CA LEU A 454 -0.84 -15.94 -7.67
C LEU A 454 -0.37 -15.02 -6.54
N GLU A 455 -1.20 -14.80 -5.53
CA GLU A 455 -0.82 -14.03 -4.34
C GLU A 455 0.33 -14.70 -3.57
N GLN A 456 0.24 -16.01 -3.33
CA GLN A 456 1.26 -16.75 -2.58
C GLN A 456 2.60 -16.90 -3.33
N VAL A 457 2.55 -17.15 -4.65
CA VAL A 457 3.77 -17.44 -5.44
C VAL A 457 4.43 -16.18 -5.97
N PHE A 458 3.63 -15.21 -6.44
CA PHE A 458 4.12 -13.99 -7.10
C PHE A 458 3.97 -12.74 -6.24
N GLN A 459 3.39 -12.85 -5.04
CA GLN A 459 3.11 -11.73 -4.14
C GLN A 459 2.28 -10.61 -4.82
N TRP A 460 1.43 -10.99 -5.75
CA TRP A 460 0.53 -10.06 -6.40
C TRP A 460 -0.69 -9.85 -5.52
N SER A 461 -1.00 -8.60 -5.22
CA SER A 461 -2.22 -8.27 -4.47
C SER A 461 -3.44 -8.71 -5.27
N THR A 462 -4.26 -9.59 -4.68
CA THR A 462 -5.52 -10.03 -5.27
C THR A 462 -6.67 -9.74 -4.30
N ASP A 463 -7.76 -9.16 -4.81
CA ASP A 463 -8.99 -8.96 -4.03
C ASP A 463 -10.16 -9.69 -4.70
N VAL A 464 -10.56 -10.80 -4.09
CA VAL A 464 -11.66 -11.62 -4.56
C VAL A 464 -12.97 -11.17 -3.92
N SER A 465 -13.80 -10.46 -4.68
CA SER A 465 -15.11 -10.01 -4.23
C SER A 465 -16.22 -10.99 -4.57
N VAL A 466 -17.15 -11.23 -3.64
CA VAL A 466 -18.38 -12.02 -3.86
C VAL A 466 -19.17 -11.46 -5.04
N ILE A 467 -19.21 -10.14 -5.21
CA ILE A 467 -19.91 -9.47 -6.31
C ILE A 467 -19.31 -9.89 -7.67
N SER A 468 -17.97 -10.00 -7.77
CA SER A 468 -17.29 -10.47 -8.98
C SER A 468 -17.66 -11.91 -9.34
N MET A 469 -17.74 -12.77 -8.33
CA MET A 469 -18.15 -14.17 -8.52
C MET A 469 -19.59 -14.28 -9.04
N VAL A 470 -20.52 -13.55 -8.40
CA VAL A 470 -21.92 -13.52 -8.83
C VAL A 470 -22.06 -12.99 -10.26
N PHE A 471 -21.34 -11.90 -10.57
CA PHE A 471 -21.31 -11.35 -11.92
C PHE A 471 -20.81 -12.36 -12.96
N ALA A 472 -19.73 -13.06 -12.68
CA ALA A 472 -19.16 -14.06 -13.57
C ALA A 472 -20.14 -15.25 -13.80
N ILE A 473 -20.88 -15.69 -12.78
CA ILE A 473 -21.91 -16.73 -12.90
C ILE A 473 -23.09 -16.23 -13.75
N ILE A 474 -23.51 -14.98 -13.58
CA ILE A 474 -24.55 -14.39 -14.43
C ILE A 474 -24.11 -14.35 -15.90
N VAL A 475 -22.86 -13.94 -16.16
CA VAL A 475 -22.29 -13.94 -17.51
C VAL A 475 -22.30 -15.37 -18.12
N ALA A 476 -21.93 -16.38 -17.31
CA ALA A 476 -22.00 -17.78 -17.74
C ALA A 476 -23.45 -18.22 -18.10
N ALA A 477 -24.43 -17.85 -17.27
CA ALA A 477 -25.83 -18.15 -17.52
C ALA A 477 -26.34 -17.48 -18.81
N VAL A 478 -26.01 -16.21 -19.03
CA VAL A 478 -26.34 -15.48 -20.27
C VAL A 478 -25.69 -16.15 -21.48
N LEU A 479 -24.42 -16.55 -21.36
CA LEU A 479 -23.73 -17.29 -22.41
C LEU A 479 -24.46 -18.60 -22.76
N GLY A 480 -24.92 -19.34 -21.75
CA GLY A 480 -25.72 -20.55 -21.91
C GLY A 480 -27.02 -20.30 -22.72
N VAL A 481 -27.74 -19.23 -22.36
CA VAL A 481 -28.94 -18.82 -23.09
C VAL A 481 -28.61 -18.51 -24.56
N VAL A 482 -27.63 -17.65 -24.81
CA VAL A 482 -27.25 -17.22 -26.17
C VAL A 482 -26.81 -18.40 -27.01
N SER A 483 -25.97 -19.28 -26.45
CA SER A 483 -25.46 -20.47 -27.15
C SER A 483 -26.56 -21.50 -27.46
N SER A 484 -27.65 -21.50 -26.68
CA SER A 484 -28.76 -22.44 -26.87
C SER A 484 -29.81 -21.99 -27.89
N VAL A 485 -29.86 -20.71 -28.26
CA VAL A 485 -30.90 -20.15 -29.14
C VAL A 485 -31.03 -20.93 -30.46
N TYR A 486 -29.91 -21.14 -31.12
CA TYR A 486 -29.91 -21.84 -32.42
C TYR A 486 -30.28 -23.32 -32.30
N PRO A 487 -29.68 -24.13 -31.41
CA PRO A 487 -30.08 -25.53 -31.19
C PRO A 487 -31.54 -25.68 -30.75
N ALA A 488 -32.01 -24.84 -29.83
CA ALA A 488 -33.38 -24.89 -29.34
C ALA A 488 -34.40 -24.57 -30.43
N HIS A 489 -34.10 -23.56 -31.26
CA HIS A 489 -34.95 -23.23 -32.41
C HIS A 489 -35.02 -24.38 -33.41
N ARG A 490 -33.89 -25.01 -33.73
CA ARG A 490 -33.82 -26.17 -34.61
C ARG A 490 -34.62 -27.36 -34.07
N ALA A 491 -34.53 -27.62 -32.77
CA ALA A 491 -35.29 -28.67 -32.10
C ALA A 491 -36.81 -28.42 -32.15
N SER A 492 -37.25 -27.16 -31.97
CA SER A 492 -38.65 -26.78 -31.98
C SER A 492 -39.35 -26.89 -33.36
N GLN A 493 -38.59 -26.93 -34.45
CA GLN A 493 -39.08 -27.02 -35.84
C GLN A 493 -38.99 -28.42 -36.41
N LEU A 494 -38.68 -29.44 -35.63
CA LEU A 494 -38.65 -30.83 -36.13
C LEU A 494 -40.05 -31.28 -36.55
N ASN A 495 -40.12 -31.89 -37.73
CA ASN A 495 -41.37 -32.51 -38.21
C ASN A 495 -41.56 -33.84 -37.43
N PRO A 496 -42.68 -34.01 -36.69
CA PRO A 496 -42.93 -35.21 -35.91
C PRO A 496 -42.91 -36.51 -36.74
N ILE A 497 -43.46 -36.45 -37.94
CA ILE A 497 -43.54 -37.63 -38.89
C ILE A 497 -42.13 -38.01 -39.33
N GLY A 498 -41.35 -37.03 -39.79
CA GLY A 498 -39.99 -37.27 -40.27
C GLY A 498 -39.04 -37.70 -39.09
N ALA A 499 -39.25 -37.19 -37.87
CA ALA A 499 -38.48 -37.55 -36.69
C ALA A 499 -38.70 -38.99 -36.21
N LEU A 500 -39.88 -39.55 -36.44
CA LEU A 500 -40.20 -40.94 -36.08
C LEU A 500 -39.63 -41.98 -37.09
N HIS A 501 -39.34 -41.56 -38.33
CA HIS A 501 -38.73 -42.39 -39.36
C HIS A 501 -37.19 -42.32 -39.39
N HIS A 502 -36.58 -41.52 -38.55
CA HIS A 502 -35.10 -41.42 -38.40
C HIS A 502 -34.58 -42.63 -37.65
N GLU A 503 -33.77 -43.50 -38.30
CA GLU A 503 -33.03 -44.62 -37.72
C GLU A 503 -31.82 -44.12 -36.91
#